data_c8d68f73103d7339026ed4ec3f086d5d
#
_entry.id   c8d68f73103d7339026ed4ec3f086d5d
#
_cell.length_a   1.000
_cell.length_b   1.000
_cell.length_c   1.000
_cell.angle_alpha   90.00
_cell.angle_beta   90.00
_cell.angle_gamma   90.00
#
_symmetry.space_group_name_H-M   'P 1'
#
loop_
_entity.id
_entity.type
_entity.pdbx_description
1 polymer ?
#
loop_
_entity_poly.entity_id
_entity_poly.type
_entity_poly.pdbx_seq_one_letter_code
_entity_poly.pdbx_strand_id
1 'polypeptide(L)'
;GSELTKFAKAYFFSAQTFTTVGYGHISPNGFLTSALAATEALIGLLSFSIATGLFFGRFSKPTAHIKFATNALIAPFKNEKALMIRLVPYKNTNFTDAEAKVTLAMVVEQNGQLENKFYTLPLELHKINTFSLSWTLVHHINQESPLFGLEAYHFKENKGEVLVFVKTFDDMFSTI
;
A
#
# COMPACT_ATOMS: atom_id res chain seq x y z
N GLY A 1 7.47 -43.44 -37.62
CA GLY A 1 8.18 -42.43 -36.80
C GLY A 1 8.44 -42.96 -35.40
N SER A 2 9.55 -42.60 -34.79
CA SER A 2 9.85 -43.02 -33.41
C SER A 2 8.77 -42.48 -32.42
N GLU A 3 8.58 -43.12 -31.29
CA GLU A 3 7.65 -42.67 -30.22
C GLU A 3 7.95 -41.23 -29.81
N LEU A 4 9.23 -40.85 -29.79
CA LEU A 4 9.67 -39.48 -29.54
C LEU A 4 9.10 -38.48 -30.57
N THR A 5 9.03 -38.85 -31.84
CA THR A 5 8.49 -37.98 -32.89
C THR A 5 6.96 -37.79 -32.74
N LYS A 6 6.27 -38.85 -32.32
CA LYS A 6 4.81 -38.77 -32.05
C LYS A 6 4.54 -37.86 -30.83
N PHE A 7 5.31 -38.06 -29.75
CA PHE A 7 5.23 -37.22 -28.57
C PHE A 7 5.49 -35.73 -28.89
N ALA A 8 6.58 -35.44 -29.62
CA ALA A 8 6.91 -34.06 -30.00
C ALA A 8 5.80 -33.40 -30.80
N LYS A 9 5.16 -34.11 -31.76
CA LYS A 9 4.03 -33.58 -32.52
C LYS A 9 2.83 -33.26 -31.62
N ALA A 10 2.49 -34.15 -30.70
CA ALA A 10 1.41 -33.96 -29.74
C ALA A 10 1.70 -32.74 -28.82
N TYR A 11 2.92 -32.63 -28.29
CA TYR A 11 3.35 -31.54 -27.47
C TYR A 11 3.27 -30.18 -28.21
N PHE A 12 3.80 -30.11 -29.44
CA PHE A 12 3.72 -28.83 -30.20
C PHE A 12 2.30 -28.50 -30.59
N PHE A 13 1.45 -29.47 -30.87
CA PHE A 13 0.03 -29.25 -31.11
C PHE A 13 -0.65 -28.63 -29.87
N SER A 14 -0.45 -29.25 -28.71
CA SER A 14 -1.01 -28.78 -27.44
C SER A 14 -0.50 -27.39 -27.10
N ALA A 15 0.80 -27.14 -27.20
CA ALA A 15 1.37 -25.82 -26.95
C ALA A 15 0.75 -24.71 -27.85
N GLN A 16 0.57 -25.00 -29.14
CA GLN A 16 -0.04 -24.04 -30.08
C GLN A 16 -1.53 -23.83 -29.82
N THR A 17 -2.24 -24.87 -29.42
CA THR A 17 -3.66 -24.80 -29.07
C THR A 17 -3.87 -24.01 -27.78
N PHE A 18 -3.10 -24.33 -26.75
CA PHE A 18 -3.16 -23.66 -25.45
C PHE A 18 -2.82 -22.18 -25.54
N THR A 19 -1.80 -21.81 -26.35
CA THR A 19 -1.38 -20.42 -26.56
C THR A 19 -2.19 -19.70 -27.63
N THR A 20 -3.19 -20.34 -28.21
CA THR A 20 -4.06 -19.81 -29.28
C THR A 20 -3.34 -19.44 -30.59
N VAL A 21 -2.10 -19.91 -30.82
CA VAL A 21 -1.34 -19.63 -32.04
C VAL A 21 -1.91 -20.38 -33.24
N GLY A 22 -2.14 -21.69 -33.12
CA GLY A 22 -2.89 -22.50 -34.08
C GLY A 22 -2.41 -22.43 -35.55
N TYR A 23 -1.14 -22.82 -35.84
CA TYR A 23 -0.61 -22.77 -37.23
C TYR A 23 -1.38 -23.63 -38.27
N GLY A 24 -2.22 -24.57 -37.81
CA GLY A 24 -3.05 -25.36 -38.67
C GLY A 24 -2.37 -26.57 -39.34
N HIS A 25 -1.09 -26.81 -39.15
CA HIS A 25 -0.36 -27.97 -39.69
C HIS A 25 -0.75 -29.32 -39.07
N ILE A 26 -1.18 -29.24 -37.82
CA ILE A 26 -1.67 -30.41 -37.07
C ILE A 26 -3.06 -30.04 -36.58
N SER A 27 -4.03 -30.90 -36.86
CA SER A 27 -5.41 -30.75 -36.41
C SER A 27 -5.92 -31.99 -35.72
N PRO A 28 -6.82 -31.87 -34.74
CA PRO A 28 -7.41 -33.00 -34.07
C PRO A 28 -8.31 -33.78 -35.05
N ASN A 29 -8.26 -35.10 -35.00
CA ASN A 29 -9.11 -35.94 -35.82
C ASN A 29 -10.03 -36.78 -34.91
N GLY A 30 -11.32 -36.67 -35.13
CA GLY A 30 -12.36 -37.36 -34.39
C GLY A 30 -12.97 -36.49 -33.26
N PHE A 31 -14.15 -36.89 -32.78
CA PHE A 31 -14.95 -36.14 -31.84
C PHE A 31 -14.24 -35.88 -30.50
N LEU A 32 -13.68 -36.92 -29.89
CA LEU A 32 -13.04 -36.80 -28.57
C LEU A 32 -11.79 -35.92 -28.59
N THR A 33 -10.96 -36.07 -29.63
CA THR A 33 -9.74 -35.25 -29.77
C THR A 33 -10.07 -33.79 -30.04
N SER A 34 -11.13 -33.53 -30.85
CA SER A 34 -11.61 -32.17 -31.10
C SER A 34 -12.21 -31.52 -29.85
N ALA A 35 -12.99 -32.28 -29.06
CA ALA A 35 -13.54 -31.81 -27.81
C ALA A 35 -12.43 -31.50 -26.78
N LEU A 36 -11.41 -32.35 -26.68
CA LEU A 36 -10.27 -32.09 -25.81
C LEU A 36 -9.48 -30.86 -26.22
N ALA A 37 -9.19 -30.69 -27.52
CA ALA A 37 -8.50 -29.54 -28.05
C ALA A 37 -9.29 -28.23 -27.82
N ALA A 38 -10.60 -28.26 -27.98
CA ALA A 38 -11.47 -27.10 -27.69
C ALA A 38 -11.45 -26.72 -26.19
N THR A 39 -11.49 -27.73 -25.31
CA THR A 39 -11.38 -27.50 -23.86
C THR A 39 -10.01 -26.95 -23.48
N GLU A 40 -8.93 -27.48 -24.07
CA GLU A 40 -7.56 -26.99 -23.87
C GLU A 40 -7.42 -25.52 -24.32
N ALA A 41 -7.96 -25.16 -25.47
CA ALA A 41 -7.96 -23.79 -25.98
C ALA A 41 -8.71 -22.82 -25.02
N LEU A 42 -9.85 -23.24 -24.49
CA LEU A 42 -10.60 -22.48 -23.51
C LEU A 42 -9.81 -22.26 -22.20
N ILE A 43 -9.19 -23.30 -21.68
CA ILE A 43 -8.34 -23.22 -20.47
C ILE A 43 -7.14 -22.31 -20.74
N GLY A 44 -6.52 -22.39 -21.92
CA GLY A 44 -5.43 -21.51 -22.32
C GLY A 44 -5.84 -20.03 -22.29
N LEU A 45 -6.96 -19.68 -22.91
CA LEU A 45 -7.49 -18.33 -22.94
C LEU A 45 -7.80 -17.81 -21.55
N LEU A 46 -8.45 -18.60 -20.69
CA LEU A 46 -8.74 -18.24 -19.32
C LEU A 46 -7.47 -18.06 -18.50
N SER A 47 -6.47 -18.94 -18.67
CA SER A 47 -5.18 -18.85 -17.97
C SER A 47 -4.44 -17.55 -18.31
N PHE A 48 -4.41 -17.13 -19.57
CA PHE A 48 -3.83 -15.86 -19.99
C PHE A 48 -4.59 -14.67 -19.39
N SER A 49 -5.91 -14.72 -19.41
CA SER A 49 -6.75 -13.67 -18.84
C SER A 49 -6.51 -13.48 -17.34
N ILE A 50 -6.46 -14.59 -16.60
CA ILE A 50 -6.17 -14.59 -15.15
C ILE A 50 -4.75 -14.07 -14.89
N ALA A 51 -3.76 -14.58 -15.63
CA ALA A 51 -2.37 -14.15 -15.49
C ALA A 51 -2.24 -12.64 -15.72
N THR A 52 -2.81 -12.12 -16.80
CA THR A 52 -2.82 -10.68 -17.11
C THR A 52 -3.47 -9.86 -16.00
N GLY A 53 -4.62 -10.30 -15.48
CA GLY A 53 -5.31 -9.64 -14.38
C GLY A 53 -4.47 -9.62 -13.08
N LEU A 54 -3.80 -10.74 -12.76
CA LEU A 54 -2.91 -10.81 -11.60
C LEU A 54 -1.69 -9.91 -11.74
N PHE A 55 -1.06 -9.89 -12.92
CA PHE A 55 0.05 -8.97 -13.19
C PHE A 55 -0.39 -7.53 -13.07
N PHE A 56 -1.48 -7.15 -13.72
CA PHE A 56 -2.03 -5.81 -13.61
C PHE A 56 -2.29 -5.43 -12.16
N GLY A 57 -3.01 -6.26 -11.40
CA GLY A 57 -3.30 -6.01 -9.99
C GLY A 57 -2.05 -5.90 -9.11
N ARG A 58 -0.96 -6.60 -9.46
CA ARG A 58 0.31 -6.48 -8.74
C ARG A 58 1.07 -5.21 -9.07
N PHE A 59 1.16 -4.85 -10.33
CA PHE A 59 1.91 -3.68 -10.79
C PHE A 59 1.17 -2.35 -10.58
N SER A 60 -0.17 -2.38 -10.52
CA SER A 60 -0.99 -1.19 -10.30
C SER A 60 -1.14 -0.80 -8.83
N LYS A 61 -0.50 -1.52 -7.90
CA LYS A 61 -0.56 -1.13 -6.48
C LYS A 61 0.25 0.15 -6.26
N PRO A 62 -0.41 1.24 -5.83
CA PRO A 62 0.31 2.45 -5.47
C PRO A 62 1.20 2.17 -4.26
N THR A 63 2.42 2.63 -4.30
CA THR A 63 3.34 2.61 -3.17
C THR A 63 3.51 4.03 -2.66
N ALA A 64 3.19 4.25 -1.38
CA ALA A 64 3.39 5.56 -0.76
C ALA A 64 4.90 5.88 -0.68
N HIS A 65 5.35 6.83 -1.48
CA HIS A 65 6.75 7.28 -1.49
C HIS A 65 6.98 8.42 -0.49
N ILE A 66 6.58 8.21 0.77
CA ILE A 66 6.77 9.16 1.87
C ILE A 66 7.68 8.52 2.92
N LYS A 67 8.68 9.27 3.36
CA LYS A 67 9.56 8.90 4.47
C LYS A 67 9.30 9.81 5.66
N PHE A 68 9.26 9.22 6.83
CA PHE A 68 9.21 9.91 8.10
C PHE A 68 10.61 10.04 8.69
N ALA A 69 10.85 11.11 9.44
CA ALA A 69 12.03 11.20 10.29
C ALA A 69 12.02 10.05 11.32
N THR A 70 13.20 9.58 11.66
CA THR A 70 13.36 8.45 12.60
C THR A 70 12.79 8.76 13.99
N ASN A 71 12.83 10.02 14.40
CA ASN A 71 12.35 10.47 15.71
C ASN A 71 11.36 11.62 15.55
N ALA A 72 10.30 11.60 16.35
CA ALA A 72 9.50 12.78 16.64
C ALA A 72 10.24 13.63 17.71
N LEU A 73 10.12 14.94 17.62
CA LEU A 73 10.79 15.86 18.54
C LEU A 73 9.77 16.67 19.33
N ILE A 74 10.04 16.85 20.61
CA ILE A 74 9.37 17.87 21.42
C ILE A 74 10.36 19.03 21.56
N ALA A 75 10.03 20.17 21.01
CA ALA A 75 10.89 21.34 20.97
C ALA A 75 10.10 22.63 21.26
N PRO A 76 10.78 23.71 21.70
CA PRO A 76 10.16 25.02 21.80
C PRO A 76 9.63 25.48 20.43
N PHE A 77 8.40 25.95 20.39
CA PHE A 77 7.76 26.47 19.20
C PHE A 77 6.86 27.65 19.56
N LYS A 78 7.15 28.84 19.01
CA LYS A 78 6.53 30.09 19.44
C LYS A 78 6.74 30.26 20.96
N ASN A 79 5.68 30.40 21.75
CA ASN A 79 5.75 30.59 23.20
C ASN A 79 5.47 29.31 24.00
N GLU A 80 5.37 28.17 23.33
CA GLU A 80 4.99 26.87 23.91
C GLU A 80 5.97 25.77 23.50
N LYS A 81 5.72 24.55 23.96
CA LYS A 81 6.34 23.34 23.40
C LYS A 81 5.45 22.76 22.31
N ALA A 82 6.03 22.13 21.34
CA ALA A 82 5.27 21.40 20.32
C ALA A 82 5.88 20.05 20.03
N LEU A 83 5.02 19.07 19.73
CA LEU A 83 5.39 17.82 19.11
C LEU A 83 5.53 18.05 17.61
N MET A 84 6.70 17.71 17.08
CA MET A 84 7.05 17.90 15.67
C MET A 84 7.40 16.57 15.02
N ILE A 85 6.76 16.26 13.90
CA ILE A 85 7.00 15.07 13.10
C ILE A 85 7.27 15.52 11.68
N ARG A 86 8.47 15.23 11.18
CA ARG A 86 8.87 15.60 9.82
C ARG A 86 8.68 14.44 8.86
N LEU A 87 8.11 14.76 7.70
CA LEU A 87 7.97 13.83 6.59
C LEU A 87 8.46 14.49 5.29
N VAL A 88 8.92 13.66 4.36
CA VAL A 88 9.41 14.10 3.06
C VAL A 88 8.94 13.14 1.98
N PRO A 89 8.54 13.63 0.79
CA PRO A 89 8.38 12.77 -0.37
C PRO A 89 9.74 12.24 -0.78
N TYR A 90 9.75 11.03 -1.31
CA TYR A 90 10.98 10.46 -1.82
C TYR A 90 10.73 9.89 -3.23
N LYS A 91 11.74 9.89 -4.13
CA LYS A 91 11.65 9.51 -5.54
C LYS A 91 10.90 10.52 -6.45
N ASN A 92 11.28 11.78 -6.43
CA ASN A 92 10.76 12.81 -7.37
C ASN A 92 9.22 12.74 -7.58
N THR A 93 8.49 12.37 -6.55
CA THR A 93 7.03 12.30 -6.59
C THR A 93 6.48 13.61 -6.08
N ASN A 94 5.64 14.26 -6.89
CA ASN A 94 4.89 15.42 -6.46
C ASN A 94 3.51 14.96 -5.98
N PHE A 95 3.27 15.16 -4.71
CA PHE A 95 1.98 14.89 -4.11
C PHE A 95 1.15 16.17 -4.04
N THR A 96 -0.13 16.03 -4.32
CA THR A 96 -1.10 17.12 -4.19
C THR A 96 -2.17 16.74 -3.17
N ASP A 97 -2.84 17.76 -2.63
CA ASP A 97 -3.95 17.63 -1.67
C ASP A 97 -3.61 16.72 -0.48
N ALA A 98 -2.44 16.96 0.14
CA ALA A 98 -1.98 16.15 1.27
C ALA A 98 -2.69 16.58 2.56
N GLU A 99 -3.30 15.61 3.25
CA GLU A 99 -3.96 15.73 4.55
C GLU A 99 -3.29 14.80 5.56
N ALA A 100 -3.01 15.31 6.76
CA ALA A 100 -2.43 14.53 7.84
C ALA A 100 -3.31 14.58 9.09
N LYS A 101 -3.37 13.44 9.80
CA LYS A 101 -4.00 13.31 11.12
C LYS A 101 -3.01 12.63 12.05
N VAL A 102 -2.92 13.13 13.25
CA VAL A 102 -2.06 12.55 14.30
C VAL A 102 -2.93 12.15 15.48
N THR A 103 -2.73 10.95 15.96
CA THR A 103 -3.47 10.37 17.09
C THR A 103 -2.48 9.84 18.11
N LEU A 104 -2.67 10.21 19.36
CA LEU A 104 -1.98 9.63 20.49
C LEU A 104 -2.80 8.47 21.03
N ALA A 105 -2.22 7.27 21.04
CA ALA A 105 -2.78 6.09 21.68
C ALA A 105 -2.04 5.84 22.99
N MET A 106 -2.77 5.63 24.09
CA MET A 106 -2.20 5.32 25.39
C MET A 106 -3.10 4.34 26.14
N VAL A 107 -2.48 3.52 26.99
CA VAL A 107 -3.18 2.68 27.97
C VAL A 107 -3.41 3.50 29.22
N VAL A 108 -4.66 3.64 29.63
CA VAL A 108 -5.04 4.41 30.84
C VAL A 108 -5.79 3.48 31.78
N GLU A 109 -5.50 3.57 33.05
CA GLU A 109 -6.28 2.87 34.07
C GLU A 109 -7.55 3.66 34.37
N GLN A 110 -8.70 3.04 34.13
CA GLN A 110 -10.01 3.61 34.50
C GLN A 110 -10.84 2.56 35.25
N ASN A 111 -11.28 2.91 36.45
CA ASN A 111 -12.03 2.00 37.33
C ASN A 111 -11.35 0.65 37.63
N GLY A 112 -10.01 0.64 37.73
CA GLY A 112 -9.24 -0.58 37.99
C GLY A 112 -9.07 -1.49 36.75
N GLN A 113 -9.45 -1.04 35.56
CA GLN A 113 -9.22 -1.73 34.29
C GLN A 113 -8.34 -0.89 33.37
N LEU A 114 -7.47 -1.59 32.63
CA LEU A 114 -6.60 -0.96 31.64
C LEU A 114 -7.38 -0.84 30.32
N GLU A 115 -7.56 0.38 29.84
CA GLU A 115 -8.25 0.67 28.57
C GLU A 115 -7.33 1.44 27.61
N ASN A 116 -7.44 1.13 26.32
CA ASN A 116 -6.78 1.90 25.27
C ASN A 116 -7.58 3.15 24.98
N LYS A 117 -6.98 4.32 25.17
CA LYS A 117 -7.59 5.61 24.78
C LYS A 117 -6.84 6.22 23.60
N PHE A 118 -7.63 6.82 22.70
CA PHE A 118 -7.13 7.48 21.50
C PHE A 118 -7.49 8.96 21.56
N TYR A 119 -6.48 9.81 21.47
CA TYR A 119 -6.62 11.26 21.51
C TYR A 119 -6.18 11.83 20.17
N THR A 120 -7.07 12.54 19.48
CA THR A 120 -6.69 13.28 18.28
C THR A 120 -5.83 14.48 18.67
N LEU A 121 -4.66 14.61 18.05
CA LEU A 121 -3.77 15.75 18.24
C LEU A 121 -4.01 16.77 17.13
N PRO A 122 -4.64 17.94 17.44
CA PRO A 122 -4.84 19.00 16.46
C PRO A 122 -3.50 19.48 15.91
N LEU A 123 -3.40 19.63 14.58
CA LEU A 123 -2.21 20.12 13.92
C LEU A 123 -2.36 21.59 13.55
N GLU A 124 -1.27 22.37 13.64
CA GLU A 124 -1.25 23.75 13.18
C GLU A 124 -1.60 23.84 11.68
N LEU A 125 -1.06 22.92 10.90
CA LEU A 125 -1.35 22.77 9.48
C LEU A 125 -1.63 21.29 9.18
N HIS A 126 -2.91 20.95 9.05
CA HIS A 126 -3.35 19.57 8.81
C HIS A 126 -3.50 19.24 7.32
N LYS A 127 -3.51 20.25 6.44
CA LYS A 127 -3.68 20.10 5.00
C LYS A 127 -2.76 21.05 4.24
N ILE A 128 -2.16 20.56 3.15
CA ILE A 128 -1.34 21.31 2.22
C ILE A 128 -1.71 20.96 0.78
N ASN A 129 -1.72 21.94 -0.10
CA ASN A 129 -2.11 21.71 -1.50
C ASN A 129 -1.02 21.01 -2.31
N THR A 130 0.26 21.25 -1.98
CA THR A 130 1.40 20.65 -2.68
C THR A 130 2.40 20.15 -1.66
N PHE A 131 2.78 18.87 -1.79
CA PHE A 131 3.76 18.22 -0.95
C PHE A 131 4.94 17.74 -1.81
N SER A 132 5.84 18.66 -2.14
CA SER A 132 7.05 18.41 -2.94
C SER A 132 8.34 18.51 -2.12
N LEU A 133 8.29 19.21 -0.99
CA LEU A 133 9.41 19.40 -0.07
C LEU A 133 9.11 18.73 1.28
N SER A 134 9.87 19.08 2.32
CA SER A 134 9.60 18.59 3.66
C SER A 134 8.35 19.24 4.25
N TRP A 135 7.53 18.43 4.91
CA TRP A 135 6.40 18.89 5.71
C TRP A 135 6.63 18.50 7.17
N THR A 136 6.51 19.46 8.07
CA THR A 136 6.59 19.21 9.51
C THR A 136 5.19 19.37 10.09
N LEU A 137 4.66 18.27 10.61
CA LEU A 137 3.43 18.27 11.38
C LEU A 137 3.73 18.80 12.78
N VAL A 138 3.01 19.82 13.19
CA VAL A 138 3.21 20.51 14.46
C VAL A 138 1.93 20.43 15.27
N HIS A 139 2.02 19.84 16.46
CA HIS A 139 0.96 19.85 17.46
C HIS A 139 1.42 20.63 18.69
N HIS A 140 0.68 21.69 19.05
CA HIS A 140 0.95 22.53 20.21
C HIS A 140 0.65 21.79 21.51
N ILE A 141 1.60 21.78 22.45
CA ILE A 141 1.42 21.20 23.76
C ILE A 141 1.02 22.33 24.74
N ASN A 142 -0.25 22.68 24.68
CA ASN A 142 -0.91 23.62 25.58
C ASN A 142 -1.74 22.90 26.65
N GLN A 143 -2.46 23.62 27.49
CA GLN A 143 -3.28 23.03 28.56
C GLN A 143 -4.38 22.07 28.09
N GLU A 144 -4.84 22.21 26.85
CA GLU A 144 -5.85 21.33 26.25
C GLU A 144 -5.24 20.08 25.61
N SER A 145 -3.92 20.06 25.45
CA SER A 145 -3.23 18.92 24.82
C SER A 145 -3.17 17.73 25.77
N PRO A 146 -3.47 16.52 25.31
CA PRO A 146 -3.28 15.31 26.09
C PRO A 146 -1.80 15.01 26.40
N LEU A 147 -0.87 15.71 25.75
CA LEU A 147 0.57 15.64 26.05
C LEU A 147 1.01 16.64 27.12
N PHE A 148 0.10 17.52 27.59
CA PHE A 148 0.46 18.52 28.59
C PHE A 148 0.83 17.87 29.93
N GLY A 149 1.99 18.21 30.46
CA GLY A 149 2.48 17.63 31.72
C GLY A 149 2.96 16.19 31.64
N LEU A 150 2.92 15.55 30.47
CA LEU A 150 3.49 14.22 30.30
C LEU A 150 5.01 14.29 30.11
N GLU A 151 5.72 13.50 30.90
CA GLU A 151 7.15 13.28 30.75
C GLU A 151 7.43 11.95 30.04
N ALA A 152 8.66 11.77 29.58
CA ALA A 152 9.05 10.60 28.78
C ALA A 152 8.80 9.26 29.51
N TYR A 153 8.86 9.24 30.84
CA TYR A 153 8.61 8.01 31.60
C TYR A 153 7.11 7.66 31.61
N HIS A 154 6.21 8.63 31.75
CA HIS A 154 4.76 8.41 31.67
C HIS A 154 4.37 7.83 30.29
N PHE A 155 5.03 8.31 29.23
CA PHE A 155 4.80 7.81 27.88
C PHE A 155 5.18 6.32 27.75
N LYS A 156 6.28 5.91 28.39
CA LYS A 156 6.69 4.49 28.43
C LYS A 156 5.77 3.62 29.28
N GLU A 157 5.41 4.06 30.48
CA GLU A 157 4.51 3.33 31.37
C GLU A 157 3.15 3.08 30.73
N ASN A 158 2.59 4.10 30.12
CA ASN A 158 1.27 4.06 29.49
C ASN A 158 1.30 3.49 28.06
N LYS A 159 2.41 2.88 27.64
CA LYS A 159 2.60 2.35 26.28
C LYS A 159 2.15 3.35 25.19
N GLY A 160 2.56 4.61 25.36
CA GLY A 160 2.17 5.69 24.47
C GLY A 160 2.71 5.49 23.07
N GLU A 161 1.83 5.61 22.08
CA GLU A 161 2.17 5.53 20.66
C GLU A 161 1.59 6.74 19.92
N VAL A 162 2.38 7.29 19.02
CA VAL A 162 1.91 8.36 18.12
C VAL A 162 1.67 7.77 16.75
N LEU A 163 0.41 7.73 16.36
CA LEU A 163 -0.04 7.23 15.06
C LEU A 163 -0.21 8.39 14.10
N VAL A 164 0.44 8.31 12.95
CA VAL A 164 0.37 9.34 11.90
C VAL A 164 -0.30 8.75 10.67
N PHE A 165 -1.43 9.32 10.29
CA PHE A 165 -2.11 9.02 9.05
C PHE A 165 -1.89 10.14 8.06
N VAL A 166 -1.44 9.82 6.86
CA VAL A 166 -1.26 10.77 5.76
C VAL A 166 -2.01 10.28 4.54
N LYS A 167 -2.87 11.12 4.01
CA LYS A 167 -3.58 10.90 2.75
C LYS A 167 -3.10 11.95 1.76
N THR A 168 -2.78 11.53 0.55
CA THR A 168 -2.32 12.43 -0.50
C THR A 168 -2.68 11.86 -1.88
N PHE A 169 -2.85 12.73 -2.85
CA PHE A 169 -3.05 12.33 -4.23
C PHE A 169 -1.70 12.35 -4.96
N ASP A 170 -1.42 11.28 -5.68
CA ASP A 170 -0.22 11.16 -6.51
C ASP A 170 -0.58 11.50 -7.96
N ASP A 171 -0.11 12.64 -8.47
CA ASP A 171 -0.41 13.11 -9.82
C ASP A 171 0.12 12.16 -10.89
N MET A 172 1.20 11.41 -10.62
CA MET A 172 1.81 10.50 -11.60
C MET A 172 0.98 9.24 -11.81
N PHE A 173 0.32 8.73 -10.76
CA PHE A 173 -0.47 7.49 -10.81
C PHE A 173 -1.98 7.73 -10.76
N SER A 174 -2.43 8.98 -10.61
CA SER A 174 -3.84 9.35 -10.43
C SER A 174 -4.55 8.53 -9.34
N THR A 175 -3.84 8.26 -8.22
CA THR A 175 -4.31 7.43 -7.10
C THR A 175 -4.14 8.15 -5.77
N ILE A 176 -4.92 7.74 -4.80
CA ILE A 176 -4.86 8.24 -3.41
C ILE A 176 -4.15 7.23 -2.52
#